data_19de698144a86653397c6b8e693dc935
#
_entry.id   19de698144a86653397c6b8e693dc935
#
_cell.length_a   1.000
_cell.length_b   1.000
_cell.length_c   1.000
_cell.angle_alpha   90.00
_cell.angle_beta   90.00
_cell.angle_gamma   90.00
#
_symmetry.space_group_name_H-M   'P 1'
#
loop_
_entity.id
_entity.type
_entity.pdbx_description
1 polymer ?
#
loop_
_entity_poly.entity_id
_entity_poly.type
_entity_poly.pdbx_seq_one_letter_code
_entity_poly.pdbx_strand_id
1 'polypeptide(L)'
;MEDNRQKPGFFVRLATLIVDKRNLFFLLYTAGIIFSLISQGWVQVNNDITDYLPEETETRQGLQLMEDEFTTFGTARVMISNITYENAEELKDEIEAIPGVSSVTFSEQADEDENTIDADDRDDYYKDSAALYSVTFEGETDDPVSEEAMVQLRETLKDYDLSISSEVGEDGSARLEKEMQSILVVAAITILVVLFLTSRTYGEIPVLLLTFVAAALLNKGTNYLLGEISFISDSIAVVLQLALAIDYAIILCHRFSEEKETADPRTACILALSKAIPEISSSCLTTLAGLAAMMFMQFGIGMDLGVVLIKAVLFSILSVFTLMPGLLMLFSKLIERTPHKSFIPKITVWGRFVTSLKYITPPLFVIAFAAAAYLAGNCPYSYGTNTVKTEKKNETEIARENIVNVFGSQNTLAVVVPAGGYE
;
A
#
# COMPACT_ATOMS: atom_id res chain seq x y z
N MET A 1 -21.09 -39.43 46.45
CA MET A 1 -20.36 -38.99 45.25
C MET A 1 -20.80 -37.54 44.99
N GLU A 2 -20.09 -36.57 45.57
CA GLU A 2 -20.35 -35.15 45.39
C GLU A 2 -19.97 -34.76 43.94
N ASP A 3 -20.99 -34.33 43.22
CA ASP A 3 -20.90 -33.76 41.88
C ASP A 3 -20.15 -32.42 41.96
N ASN A 4 -18.82 -32.49 41.92
CA ASN A 4 -17.93 -31.33 41.94
C ASN A 4 -17.98 -30.65 40.57
N ARG A 5 -19.14 -30.01 40.26
CA ARG A 5 -19.29 -29.15 39.08
C ARG A 5 -18.46 -27.89 39.30
N GLN A 6 -17.17 -27.98 39.00
CA GLN A 6 -16.35 -26.77 38.88
C GLN A 6 -17.07 -25.81 37.93
N LYS A 7 -17.33 -24.59 38.41
CA LYS A 7 -17.95 -23.53 37.60
C LYS A 7 -17.11 -23.37 36.32
N PRO A 8 -17.72 -23.42 35.14
CA PRO A 8 -16.98 -23.30 33.89
C PRO A 8 -16.15 -22.01 33.91
N GLY A 9 -14.87 -22.12 33.50
CA GLY A 9 -13.95 -20.99 33.50
C GLY A 9 -14.45 -19.85 32.60
N PHE A 10 -13.91 -18.65 32.79
CA PHE A 10 -14.34 -17.44 32.07
C PHE A 10 -14.38 -17.63 30.56
N PHE A 11 -13.32 -18.17 29.98
CA PHE A 11 -13.23 -18.41 28.53
C PHE A 11 -14.26 -19.44 28.01
N VAL A 12 -14.58 -20.45 28.80
CA VAL A 12 -15.63 -21.43 28.44
C VAL A 12 -17.01 -20.77 28.42
N ARG A 13 -17.31 -19.87 29.37
CA ARG A 13 -18.59 -19.11 29.38
C ARG A 13 -18.68 -18.17 28.19
N LEU A 14 -17.59 -17.46 27.88
CA LEU A 14 -17.52 -16.56 26.72
C LEU A 14 -17.72 -17.34 25.42
N ALA A 15 -16.99 -18.45 25.25
CA ALA A 15 -17.13 -19.33 24.08
C ALA A 15 -18.55 -19.89 23.94
N THR A 16 -19.18 -20.30 25.06
CA THR A 16 -20.57 -20.79 25.06
C THR A 16 -21.54 -19.69 24.58
N LEU A 17 -21.38 -18.47 25.09
CA LEU A 17 -22.23 -17.34 24.69
C LEU A 17 -22.09 -17.06 23.18
N ILE A 18 -20.87 -17.04 22.66
CA ILE A 18 -20.61 -16.80 21.23
C ILE A 18 -21.23 -17.88 20.36
N VAL A 19 -20.98 -19.14 20.69
CA VAL A 19 -21.48 -20.28 19.92
C VAL A 19 -23.03 -20.38 19.95
N ASP A 20 -23.62 -20.12 21.10
CA ASP A 20 -25.10 -20.17 21.25
C ASP A 20 -25.80 -18.98 20.58
N LYS A 21 -25.16 -17.81 20.55
CA LYS A 21 -25.68 -16.60 19.92
C LYS A 21 -25.21 -16.43 18.46
N ARG A 22 -24.70 -17.48 17.80
CA ARG A 22 -24.15 -17.40 16.43
C ARG A 22 -25.10 -16.74 15.41
N ASN A 23 -26.42 -16.96 15.54
CA ASN A 23 -27.38 -16.35 14.61
C ASN A 23 -27.44 -14.82 14.77
N LEU A 24 -27.26 -14.31 15.99
CA LEU A 24 -27.13 -12.87 16.24
C LEU A 24 -25.85 -12.32 15.60
N PHE A 25 -24.73 -13.03 15.73
CA PHE A 25 -23.49 -12.64 15.05
C PHE A 25 -23.61 -12.65 13.54
N PHE A 26 -24.24 -13.66 12.94
CA PHE A 26 -24.52 -13.68 11.49
C PHE A 26 -25.32 -12.45 11.05
N LEU A 27 -26.37 -12.10 11.81
CA LEU A 27 -27.17 -10.91 11.51
C LEU A 27 -26.33 -9.61 11.63
N LEU A 28 -25.53 -9.48 12.69
CA LEU A 28 -24.66 -8.31 12.89
C LEU A 28 -23.60 -8.18 11.77
N TYR A 29 -22.97 -9.29 11.40
CA TYR A 29 -22.01 -9.30 10.30
C TYR A 29 -22.65 -8.98 8.96
N THR A 30 -23.84 -9.54 8.67
CA THR A 30 -24.56 -9.22 7.45
C THR A 30 -24.94 -7.73 7.39
N ALA A 31 -25.46 -7.18 8.46
CA ALA A 31 -25.78 -5.75 8.55
C ALA A 31 -24.51 -4.89 8.44
N GLY A 32 -23.42 -5.27 9.12
CA GLY A 32 -22.13 -4.60 9.06
C GLY A 32 -21.52 -4.63 7.65
N ILE A 33 -21.58 -5.76 6.95
CA ILE A 33 -21.08 -5.89 5.58
C ILE A 33 -21.89 -5.00 4.62
N ILE A 34 -23.24 -5.01 4.72
CA ILE A 34 -24.08 -4.13 3.90
C ILE A 34 -23.73 -2.67 4.14
N PHE A 35 -23.58 -2.27 5.40
CA PHE A 35 -23.15 -0.93 5.76
C PHE A 35 -21.76 -0.61 5.19
N SER A 36 -20.81 -1.53 5.32
CA SER A 36 -19.43 -1.36 4.84
C SER A 36 -19.34 -1.18 3.33
N LEU A 37 -20.19 -1.90 2.56
CA LEU A 37 -20.25 -1.75 1.09
C LEU A 37 -20.72 -0.35 0.66
N ILE A 38 -21.53 0.31 1.50
CA ILE A 38 -22.00 1.68 1.24
C ILE A 38 -20.95 2.69 1.71
N SER A 39 -20.42 2.50 2.93
CA SER A 39 -19.56 3.47 3.60
C SER A 39 -18.10 3.49 3.11
N GLN A 40 -17.65 2.46 2.37
CA GLN A 40 -16.27 2.42 1.86
C GLN A 40 -15.93 3.57 0.89
N GLY A 41 -16.94 4.17 0.24
CA GLY A 41 -16.76 5.33 -0.62
C GLY A 41 -16.81 6.69 0.11
N TRP A 42 -16.96 6.71 1.44
CA TRP A 42 -17.02 7.95 2.23
C TRP A 42 -15.66 8.37 2.78
N VAL A 43 -14.66 7.52 2.70
CA VAL A 43 -13.30 7.82 3.13
C VAL A 43 -12.63 8.70 2.08
N GLN A 44 -11.89 9.71 2.52
CA GLN A 44 -10.99 10.48 1.67
C GLN A 44 -9.62 9.81 1.68
N VAL A 45 -9.09 9.57 0.49
CA VAL A 45 -7.76 8.97 0.32
C VAL A 45 -6.82 10.07 -0.16
N ASN A 46 -5.83 10.38 0.67
CA ASN A 46 -4.81 11.38 0.34
C ASN A 46 -3.68 10.69 -0.45
N ASN A 47 -3.43 11.19 -1.64
CA ASN A 47 -2.41 10.69 -2.56
C ASN A 47 -1.07 11.43 -2.41
N ASP A 48 -1.04 12.56 -1.70
CA ASP A 48 0.17 13.34 -1.50
C ASP A 48 0.94 12.85 -0.27
N ILE A 49 2.15 12.34 -0.50
CA ILE A 49 3.07 11.89 0.54
C ILE A 49 3.63 13.08 1.33
N THR A 50 3.71 14.25 0.71
CA THR A 50 4.31 15.44 1.34
C THR A 50 3.48 15.97 2.49
N ASP A 51 2.16 15.72 2.48
CA ASP A 51 1.25 16.06 3.58
C ASP A 51 1.58 15.34 4.89
N TYR A 52 2.25 14.20 4.80
CA TYR A 52 2.67 13.41 5.96
C TYR A 52 4.05 13.80 6.49
N LEU A 53 4.73 14.80 5.87
CA LEU A 53 5.96 15.35 6.44
C LEU A 53 5.68 16.05 7.77
N PRO A 54 6.60 15.98 8.75
CA PRO A 54 6.42 16.70 10.01
C PRO A 54 6.31 18.21 9.75
N GLU A 55 5.33 18.87 10.39
CA GLU A 55 5.06 20.30 10.25
C GLU A 55 6.26 21.20 10.56
N GLU A 56 7.19 20.70 11.39
CA GLU A 56 8.40 21.42 11.80
C GLU A 56 9.50 21.42 10.73
N THR A 57 9.35 20.63 9.65
CA THR A 57 10.36 20.56 8.58
C THR A 57 10.28 21.78 7.67
N GLU A 58 11.46 22.32 7.31
CA GLU A 58 11.55 23.45 6.38
C GLU A 58 10.90 23.15 5.03
N THR A 59 11.00 21.90 4.56
CA THR A 59 10.35 21.44 3.33
C THR A 59 8.83 21.54 3.43
N ARG A 60 8.20 21.08 4.53
CA ARG A 60 6.74 21.16 4.71
C ARG A 60 6.28 22.61 4.79
N GLN A 61 6.99 23.44 5.54
CA GLN A 61 6.69 24.88 5.64
C GLN A 61 6.86 25.61 4.30
N GLY A 62 7.89 25.23 3.53
CA GLY A 62 8.11 25.80 2.20
C GLY A 62 7.01 25.39 1.21
N LEU A 63 6.60 24.12 1.20
CA LEU A 63 5.51 23.64 0.35
C LEU A 63 4.19 24.31 0.71
N GLN A 64 3.87 24.42 1.99
CA GLN A 64 2.64 25.08 2.45
C GLN A 64 2.64 26.59 2.09
N LEU A 65 3.78 27.25 2.21
CA LEU A 65 3.90 28.64 1.78
C LEU A 65 3.74 28.78 0.26
N MET A 66 4.24 27.81 -0.51
CA MET A 66 4.06 27.77 -1.97
C MET A 66 2.58 27.57 -2.34
N GLU A 67 1.87 26.68 -1.67
CA GLU A 67 0.43 26.45 -1.89
C GLU A 67 -0.44 27.67 -1.51
N ASP A 68 -0.10 28.34 -0.38
CA ASP A 68 -0.87 29.45 0.14
C ASP A 68 -0.65 30.77 -0.65
N GLU A 69 0.58 31.01 -1.15
CA GLU A 69 0.98 32.31 -1.69
C GLU A 69 1.26 32.27 -3.22
N PHE A 70 1.46 31.09 -3.81
CA PHE A 70 1.81 30.92 -5.22
C PHE A 70 0.90 29.92 -5.91
N THR A 71 0.53 30.22 -7.14
CA THR A 71 -0.13 29.22 -8.00
C THR A 71 0.95 28.34 -8.63
N THR A 72 0.92 27.03 -8.31
CA THR A 72 1.82 26.04 -8.89
C THR A 72 1.24 25.51 -10.19
N PHE A 73 1.68 26.09 -11.30
CA PHE A 73 1.23 25.68 -12.63
C PHE A 73 1.74 24.27 -12.98
N GLY A 74 0.91 23.52 -13.71
CA GLY A 74 1.33 22.25 -14.32
C GLY A 74 2.47 22.48 -15.30
N THR A 75 3.46 21.58 -15.31
CA THR A 75 4.61 21.66 -16.21
C THR A 75 4.86 20.35 -16.94
N ALA A 76 5.44 20.43 -18.15
CA ALA A 76 5.88 19.28 -18.92
C ALA A 76 7.26 19.52 -19.54
N ARG A 77 8.12 18.48 -19.50
CA ARG A 77 9.36 18.44 -20.29
C ARG A 77 9.12 17.58 -21.52
N VAL A 78 9.25 18.20 -22.66
CA VAL A 78 8.96 17.58 -23.97
C VAL A 78 10.25 17.52 -24.77
N MET A 79 10.75 16.30 -25.02
CA MET A 79 11.91 16.09 -25.87
C MET A 79 11.44 15.52 -27.21
N ILE A 80 11.94 16.12 -28.30
CA ILE A 80 11.73 15.65 -29.66
C ILE A 80 13.08 15.31 -30.27
N SER A 81 13.23 14.06 -30.67
CA SER A 81 14.45 13.56 -31.30
C SER A 81 14.39 13.68 -32.82
N ASN A 82 15.58 13.70 -33.47
CA ASN A 82 15.71 13.75 -34.91
C ASN A 82 15.10 15.00 -35.57
N ILE A 83 15.22 16.14 -34.92
CA ILE A 83 14.74 17.44 -35.39
C ILE A 83 15.92 18.40 -35.67
N THR A 84 15.81 19.26 -36.68
CA THR A 84 16.77 20.34 -36.88
C THR A 84 16.45 21.52 -35.93
N TYR A 85 17.45 22.35 -35.67
CA TYR A 85 17.26 23.51 -34.79
C TYR A 85 16.19 24.50 -35.34
N GLU A 86 16.21 24.76 -36.66
CA GLU A 86 15.21 25.63 -37.29
C GLU A 86 13.79 25.10 -37.13
N ASN A 87 13.57 23.80 -37.37
CA ASN A 87 12.25 23.19 -37.16
C ASN A 87 11.86 23.17 -35.66
N ALA A 88 12.84 23.08 -34.76
CA ALA A 88 12.56 23.12 -33.32
C ALA A 88 12.11 24.53 -32.87
N GLU A 89 12.65 25.60 -33.46
CA GLU A 89 12.18 26.96 -33.22
C GLU A 89 10.74 27.17 -33.73
N GLU A 90 10.42 26.71 -34.94
CA GLU A 90 9.06 26.80 -35.49
C GLU A 90 8.07 25.99 -34.64
N LEU A 91 8.48 24.82 -34.16
CA LEU A 91 7.61 23.95 -33.35
C LEU A 91 7.33 24.53 -31.96
N LYS A 92 8.23 25.35 -31.39
CA LYS A 92 7.97 26.10 -30.16
C LYS A 92 6.71 26.94 -30.29
N ASP A 93 6.57 27.70 -31.40
CA ASP A 93 5.41 28.55 -31.63
C ASP A 93 4.11 27.75 -31.80
N GLU A 94 4.18 26.55 -32.41
CA GLU A 94 3.04 25.64 -32.52
C GLU A 94 2.61 25.11 -31.14
N ILE A 95 3.57 24.76 -30.26
CA ILE A 95 3.27 24.29 -28.89
C ILE A 95 2.67 25.43 -28.06
N GLU A 96 3.22 26.64 -28.16
CA GLU A 96 2.76 27.82 -27.43
C GLU A 96 1.35 28.27 -27.88
N ALA A 97 0.95 27.97 -29.11
CA ALA A 97 -0.39 28.25 -29.62
C ALA A 97 -1.47 27.27 -29.12
N ILE A 98 -1.12 26.21 -28.40
CA ILE A 98 -2.07 25.23 -27.85
C ILE A 98 -2.88 25.90 -26.73
N PRO A 99 -4.23 25.88 -26.78
CA PRO A 99 -5.07 26.40 -25.71
C PRO A 99 -4.76 25.73 -24.36
N GLY A 100 -4.54 26.54 -23.31
CA GLY A 100 -4.17 26.06 -21.97
C GLY A 100 -2.64 25.91 -21.76
N VAL A 101 -1.82 26.24 -22.76
CA VAL A 101 -0.38 26.43 -22.59
C VAL A 101 -0.13 27.91 -22.28
N SER A 102 0.55 28.19 -21.18
CA SER A 102 0.90 29.55 -20.74
C SER A 102 2.22 30.02 -21.34
N SER A 103 3.23 29.16 -21.38
CA SER A 103 4.53 29.48 -21.94
C SER A 103 5.32 28.22 -22.35
N VAL A 104 6.20 28.40 -23.33
CA VAL A 104 7.13 27.36 -23.79
C VAL A 104 8.55 27.92 -23.77
N THR A 105 9.42 27.32 -22.98
CA THR A 105 10.83 27.67 -22.94
C THR A 105 11.61 26.67 -23.79
N PHE A 106 12.32 27.17 -24.82
CA PHE A 106 13.21 26.40 -25.69
C PHE A 106 14.64 26.96 -25.70
N SER A 107 14.83 28.21 -25.26
CA SER A 107 16.12 28.86 -25.03
C SER A 107 15.98 29.83 -23.87
N GLU A 108 17.02 30.09 -23.08
CA GLU A 108 16.97 31.26 -22.21
C GLU A 108 16.73 32.51 -23.04
N GLN A 109 15.81 33.36 -22.59
CA GLN A 109 15.62 34.68 -23.20
C GLN A 109 16.93 35.42 -23.01
N ALA A 110 17.70 35.59 -24.11
CA ALA A 110 18.77 36.57 -24.10
C ALA A 110 18.17 37.93 -23.76
N ASP A 111 18.64 38.57 -22.71
CA ASP A 111 18.35 39.98 -22.48
C ASP A 111 18.61 40.71 -23.78
N GLU A 112 17.68 41.63 -24.19
CA GLU A 112 17.68 42.31 -25.48
C GLU A 112 18.98 43.05 -25.83
N ASP A 113 19.95 43.11 -24.91
CA ASP A 113 21.22 43.81 -25.03
C ASP A 113 22.45 42.93 -25.36
N GLU A 114 22.38 41.59 -25.26
CA GLU A 114 23.51 40.71 -25.61
C GLU A 114 23.15 39.72 -26.73
N ASN A 115 23.57 40.07 -27.92
CA ASN A 115 23.32 39.34 -29.16
C ASN A 115 24.24 38.08 -29.34
N THR A 116 24.60 37.40 -28.25
CA THR A 116 25.41 36.18 -28.24
C THR A 116 24.85 35.21 -27.24
N ILE A 117 24.02 34.27 -27.74
CA ILE A 117 23.74 33.01 -27.01
C ILE A 117 25.08 32.28 -26.93
N ASP A 118 25.62 32.10 -25.73
CA ASP A 118 26.79 31.27 -25.51
C ASP A 118 26.48 29.84 -25.98
N ALA A 119 27.47 29.20 -26.63
CA ALA A 119 27.29 27.85 -27.18
C ALA A 119 27.00 26.81 -26.06
N ASP A 120 27.37 27.10 -24.82
CA ASP A 120 27.09 26.27 -23.65
C ASP A 120 25.61 26.27 -23.27
N ASP A 121 24.88 27.40 -23.39
CA ASP A 121 23.45 27.50 -23.06
C ASP A 121 22.57 26.76 -24.08
N ARG A 122 23.05 26.63 -25.32
CA ARG A 122 22.36 25.89 -26.35
C ARG A 122 22.29 24.39 -26.07
N ASP A 123 23.32 23.82 -25.47
CA ASP A 123 23.39 22.38 -25.16
C ASP A 123 22.38 21.95 -24.10
N ASP A 124 21.81 22.89 -23.36
CA ASP A 124 20.75 22.62 -22.37
C ASP A 124 19.37 22.38 -23.01
N TYR A 125 19.13 22.91 -24.21
CA TYR A 125 17.83 22.83 -24.92
C TYR A 125 17.91 22.12 -26.26
N TYR A 126 19.08 22.08 -26.90
CA TYR A 126 19.27 21.41 -28.19
C TYR A 126 20.60 20.71 -28.24
N LYS A 127 20.59 19.38 -28.29
CA LYS A 127 21.77 18.53 -28.31
C LYS A 127 21.50 17.22 -29.06
N ASP A 128 22.50 16.71 -29.78
CA ASP A 128 22.43 15.44 -30.51
C ASP A 128 21.20 15.33 -31.45
N SER A 129 20.82 16.43 -32.12
CA SER A 129 19.61 16.54 -32.95
C SER A 129 18.31 16.28 -32.17
N ALA A 130 18.31 16.51 -30.85
CA ALA A 130 17.12 16.50 -30.00
C ALA A 130 16.86 17.90 -29.43
N ALA A 131 15.61 18.30 -29.40
CA ALA A 131 15.12 19.56 -28.83
C ALA A 131 14.37 19.26 -27.53
N LEU A 132 14.62 20.05 -26.49
CA LEU A 132 13.95 19.97 -25.19
C LEU A 132 13.16 21.23 -24.93
N TYR A 133 11.84 21.10 -24.78
CA TYR A 133 10.95 22.18 -24.42
C TYR A 133 10.50 22.03 -22.97
N SER A 134 10.50 23.12 -22.22
CA SER A 134 9.81 23.23 -20.93
C SER A 134 8.48 23.95 -21.15
N VAL A 135 7.38 23.22 -21.03
CA VAL A 135 6.02 23.71 -21.25
C VAL A 135 5.40 23.97 -19.89
N THR A 136 4.85 25.18 -19.69
CA THR A 136 4.05 25.56 -18.52
C THR A 136 2.60 25.74 -18.94
N PHE A 137 1.67 25.14 -18.21
CA PHE A 137 0.24 25.21 -18.47
C PHE A 137 -0.39 26.41 -17.73
N GLU A 138 -1.62 26.79 -18.11
CA GLU A 138 -2.38 27.88 -17.45
C GLU A 138 -3.00 27.46 -16.12
N GLY A 139 -3.24 26.15 -15.91
CA GLY A 139 -3.80 25.57 -14.69
C GLY A 139 -2.78 24.80 -13.88
N GLU A 140 -3.20 24.30 -12.72
CA GLU A 140 -2.43 23.40 -11.87
C GLU A 140 -2.29 22.03 -12.51
N THR A 141 -1.49 21.13 -11.89
CA THR A 141 -1.22 19.78 -12.42
C THR A 141 -2.49 18.96 -12.64
N ASP A 142 -3.47 19.07 -11.73
CA ASP A 142 -4.73 18.31 -11.77
C ASP A 142 -5.92 19.14 -12.34
N ASP A 143 -5.64 20.32 -12.91
CA ASP A 143 -6.67 21.15 -13.51
C ASP A 143 -7.10 20.57 -14.87
N PRO A 144 -8.42 20.49 -15.15
CA PRO A 144 -8.94 20.04 -16.44
C PRO A 144 -8.38 20.82 -17.65
N VAL A 145 -8.04 22.10 -17.46
CA VAL A 145 -7.42 22.92 -18.52
C VAL A 145 -6.03 22.38 -18.88
N SER A 146 -5.23 22.05 -17.88
CA SER A 146 -3.89 21.47 -18.07
C SER A 146 -3.95 20.08 -18.69
N GLU A 147 -4.92 19.26 -18.26
CA GLU A 147 -5.13 17.92 -18.82
C GLU A 147 -5.54 17.96 -20.30
N GLU A 148 -6.47 18.86 -20.66
CA GLU A 148 -6.91 19.02 -22.04
C GLU A 148 -5.79 19.57 -22.92
N ALA A 149 -5.00 20.51 -22.44
CA ALA A 149 -3.82 21.03 -23.12
C ALA A 149 -2.76 19.93 -23.33
N MET A 150 -2.52 19.06 -22.36
CA MET A 150 -1.63 17.92 -22.49
C MET A 150 -2.10 16.93 -23.56
N VAL A 151 -3.41 16.64 -23.62
CA VAL A 151 -3.97 15.79 -24.68
C VAL A 151 -3.76 16.41 -26.06
N GLN A 152 -3.99 17.71 -26.21
CA GLN A 152 -3.76 18.42 -27.46
C GLN A 152 -2.27 18.46 -27.83
N LEU A 153 -1.38 18.65 -26.86
CA LEU A 153 0.06 18.60 -27.03
C LEU A 153 0.52 17.24 -27.61
N ARG A 154 0.03 16.13 -27.05
CA ARG A 154 0.31 14.78 -27.56
C ARG A 154 -0.23 14.53 -28.97
N GLU A 155 -1.40 15.06 -29.28
CA GLU A 155 -1.99 14.93 -30.62
C GLU A 155 -1.24 15.77 -31.67
N THR A 156 -0.83 16.99 -31.32
CA THR A 156 -0.04 17.89 -32.19
C THR A 156 1.34 17.28 -32.51
N LEU A 157 1.96 16.66 -31.53
CA LEU A 157 3.31 16.12 -31.64
C LEU A 157 3.37 14.63 -32.00
N LYS A 158 2.26 13.97 -32.30
CA LYS A 158 2.19 12.50 -32.52
C LYS A 158 3.06 11.96 -33.65
N ASP A 159 3.39 12.79 -34.65
CA ASP A 159 4.17 12.40 -35.83
C ASP A 159 5.69 12.53 -35.60
N TYR A 160 6.09 13.02 -34.42
CA TYR A 160 7.47 13.18 -34.00
C TYR A 160 7.94 12.04 -33.08
N ASP A 161 9.27 11.87 -33.02
CA ASP A 161 9.90 10.96 -32.06
C ASP A 161 9.93 11.63 -30.67
N LEU A 162 8.85 11.40 -29.91
CA LEU A 162 8.40 12.18 -28.77
C LEU A 162 8.70 11.48 -27.45
N SER A 163 9.25 12.22 -26.48
CA SER A 163 9.37 11.80 -25.08
C SER A 163 8.84 12.91 -24.17
N ILE A 164 7.71 12.69 -23.50
CA ILE A 164 7.10 13.65 -22.57
C ILE A 164 7.24 13.16 -21.13
N SER A 165 7.83 14.00 -20.27
CA SER A 165 7.89 13.81 -18.83
C SER A 165 7.08 14.91 -18.15
N SER A 166 5.93 14.57 -17.58
CA SER A 166 5.03 15.48 -16.89
C SER A 166 4.21 14.70 -15.86
N GLU A 167 3.73 15.39 -14.84
CA GLU A 167 2.73 14.88 -13.90
C GLU A 167 1.30 15.26 -14.34
N VAL A 168 1.14 16.21 -15.28
CA VAL A 168 -0.15 16.63 -15.83
C VAL A 168 -0.80 15.50 -16.63
N GLY A 169 -2.03 15.17 -16.29
CA GLY A 169 -2.80 14.12 -16.95
C GLY A 169 -2.31 12.69 -16.62
N GLU A 170 -1.37 12.52 -15.70
CA GLU A 170 -1.05 11.24 -15.11
C GLU A 170 -1.91 11.04 -13.85
N ASP A 171 -3.01 10.33 -13.99
CA ASP A 171 -3.75 9.87 -12.82
C ASP A 171 -2.93 8.81 -12.08
N GLY A 172 -1.96 9.28 -11.28
CA GLY A 172 -1.11 8.44 -10.45
C GLY A 172 -1.94 7.57 -9.51
N SER A 173 -3.11 8.07 -9.09
CA SER A 173 -4.02 7.35 -8.20
C SER A 173 -4.74 6.21 -8.91
N ALA A 174 -5.29 6.42 -10.11
CA ALA A 174 -5.91 5.37 -10.91
C ALA A 174 -4.92 4.30 -11.34
N ARG A 175 -3.67 4.69 -11.60
CA ARG A 175 -2.60 3.77 -11.92
C ARG A 175 -2.22 2.92 -10.71
N LEU A 176 -2.00 3.53 -9.54
CA LEU A 176 -1.74 2.83 -8.30
C LEU A 176 -2.89 1.89 -7.96
N GLU A 177 -4.14 2.31 -8.15
CA GLU A 177 -5.31 1.47 -7.94
C GLU A 177 -5.28 0.22 -8.84
N LYS A 178 -4.94 0.35 -10.12
CA LYS A 178 -4.81 -0.78 -11.05
C LYS A 178 -3.67 -1.73 -10.68
N GLU A 179 -2.53 -1.19 -10.26
CA GLU A 179 -1.41 -2.00 -9.76
C GLU A 179 -1.79 -2.73 -8.47
N MET A 180 -2.49 -2.06 -7.54
CA MET A 180 -2.98 -2.66 -6.30
C MET A 180 -4.01 -3.75 -6.54
N GLN A 181 -4.90 -3.62 -7.52
CA GLN A 181 -5.80 -4.69 -7.92
C GLN A 181 -5.03 -5.94 -8.36
N SER A 182 -3.95 -5.77 -9.12
CA SER A 182 -3.08 -6.88 -9.54
C SER A 182 -2.39 -7.54 -8.34
N ILE A 183 -1.90 -6.77 -7.39
CA ILE A 183 -1.29 -7.25 -6.15
C ILE A 183 -2.32 -8.01 -5.30
N LEU A 184 -3.54 -7.51 -5.18
CA LEU A 184 -4.63 -8.17 -4.45
C LEU A 184 -4.99 -9.53 -5.07
N VAL A 185 -5.00 -9.65 -6.40
CA VAL A 185 -5.23 -10.92 -7.09
C VAL A 185 -4.11 -11.91 -6.78
N VAL A 186 -2.85 -11.49 -6.86
CA VAL A 186 -1.69 -12.34 -6.53
C VAL A 186 -1.75 -12.76 -5.05
N ALA A 187 -2.05 -11.83 -4.15
CA ALA A 187 -2.22 -12.11 -2.73
C ALA A 187 -3.35 -13.12 -2.49
N ALA A 188 -4.52 -12.94 -3.13
CA ALA A 188 -5.65 -13.87 -3.01
C ALA A 188 -5.30 -15.29 -3.50
N ILE A 189 -4.61 -15.40 -4.64
CA ILE A 189 -4.14 -16.71 -5.15
C ILE A 189 -3.16 -17.33 -4.17
N THR A 190 -2.19 -16.56 -3.66
CA THR A 190 -1.21 -17.04 -2.68
C THR A 190 -1.91 -17.53 -1.41
N ILE A 191 -2.88 -16.80 -0.89
CA ILE A 191 -3.69 -17.19 0.27
C ILE A 191 -4.42 -18.49 0.00
N LEU A 192 -5.08 -18.63 -1.16
CA LEU A 192 -5.74 -19.88 -1.53
C LEU A 192 -4.79 -21.06 -1.57
N VAL A 193 -3.60 -20.89 -2.13
CA VAL A 193 -2.57 -21.93 -2.16
C VAL A 193 -2.13 -22.31 -0.74
N VAL A 194 -1.85 -21.33 0.10
CA VAL A 194 -1.46 -21.55 1.50
C VAL A 194 -2.58 -22.28 2.26
N LEU A 195 -3.82 -21.82 2.13
CA LEU A 195 -4.97 -22.48 2.78
C LEU A 195 -5.15 -23.93 2.29
N PHE A 196 -4.99 -24.16 0.99
CA PHE A 196 -5.06 -25.52 0.43
C PHE A 196 -3.98 -26.44 0.98
N LEU A 197 -2.75 -25.93 1.18
CA LEU A 197 -1.63 -26.71 1.70
C LEU A 197 -1.72 -26.95 3.21
N THR A 198 -2.27 -25.98 3.96
CA THR A 198 -2.30 -26.00 5.43
C THR A 198 -3.58 -26.59 6.02
N SER A 199 -4.73 -26.51 5.32
CA SER A 199 -5.99 -27.06 5.80
C SER A 199 -5.93 -28.61 5.85
N ARG A 200 -6.71 -29.18 6.77
CA ARG A 200 -6.88 -30.65 6.88
C ARG A 200 -8.07 -31.18 6.08
N THR A 201 -8.99 -30.29 5.75
CA THR A 201 -10.19 -30.61 4.98
C THR A 201 -10.51 -29.50 4.00
N TYR A 202 -11.01 -29.83 2.81
CA TYR A 202 -11.44 -28.80 1.84
C TYR A 202 -12.59 -27.96 2.37
N GLY A 203 -13.40 -28.49 3.30
CA GLY A 203 -14.51 -27.77 3.91
C GLY A 203 -14.10 -26.62 4.83
N GLU A 204 -12.83 -26.56 5.29
CA GLU A 204 -12.29 -25.47 6.08
C GLU A 204 -12.04 -24.20 5.24
N ILE A 205 -11.66 -24.38 3.96
CA ILE A 205 -11.29 -23.27 3.07
C ILE A 205 -12.40 -22.22 2.94
N PRO A 206 -13.69 -22.57 2.62
CA PRO A 206 -14.75 -21.57 2.55
C PRO A 206 -15.03 -20.87 3.89
N VAL A 207 -14.86 -21.56 5.02
CA VAL A 207 -15.01 -20.95 6.34
C VAL A 207 -13.97 -19.85 6.55
N LEU A 208 -12.71 -20.15 6.24
CA LEU A 208 -11.60 -19.22 6.35
C LEU A 208 -11.78 -18.02 5.42
N LEU A 209 -12.11 -18.26 4.14
CA LEU A 209 -12.31 -17.19 3.16
C LEU A 209 -13.47 -16.26 3.55
N LEU A 210 -14.63 -16.82 3.95
CA LEU A 210 -15.78 -16.01 4.39
C LEU A 210 -15.42 -15.15 5.61
N THR A 211 -14.65 -15.71 6.55
CA THR A 211 -14.20 -14.97 7.73
C THR A 211 -13.27 -13.80 7.35
N PHE A 212 -12.33 -14.05 6.42
CA PHE A 212 -11.38 -13.03 5.97
C PHE A 212 -12.06 -11.92 5.17
N VAL A 213 -12.93 -12.29 4.23
CA VAL A 213 -13.69 -11.31 3.43
C VAL A 213 -14.55 -10.44 4.33
N ALA A 214 -15.24 -11.03 5.32
CA ALA A 214 -16.04 -10.27 6.27
C ALA A 214 -15.19 -9.29 7.07
N ALA A 215 -14.03 -9.73 7.58
CA ALA A 215 -13.12 -8.87 8.34
C ALA A 215 -12.57 -7.72 7.48
N ALA A 216 -12.17 -8.00 6.23
CA ALA A 216 -11.64 -7.01 5.30
C ALA A 216 -12.68 -5.96 4.91
N LEU A 217 -13.93 -6.40 4.60
CA LEU A 217 -15.02 -5.48 4.28
C LEU A 217 -15.37 -4.58 5.48
N LEU A 218 -15.44 -5.12 6.69
CA LEU A 218 -15.68 -4.31 7.89
C LEU A 218 -14.55 -3.31 8.14
N ASN A 219 -13.30 -3.71 7.93
CA ASN A 219 -12.18 -2.80 8.05
C ASN A 219 -12.26 -1.66 7.02
N LYS A 220 -12.42 -1.99 5.73
CA LYS A 220 -12.50 -0.99 4.66
C LYS A 220 -13.72 -0.07 4.85
N GLY A 221 -14.89 -0.63 5.16
CA GLY A 221 -16.10 0.14 5.37
C GLY A 221 -16.11 1.04 6.59
N THR A 222 -15.20 0.84 7.56
CA THR A 222 -15.05 1.70 8.75
C THR A 222 -13.91 2.70 8.66
N ASN A 223 -13.18 2.75 7.52
CA ASN A 223 -12.10 3.73 7.31
C ASN A 223 -12.61 5.17 7.37
N TYR A 224 -13.85 5.44 6.94
CA TYR A 224 -14.45 6.78 7.00
C TYR A 224 -14.48 7.37 8.42
N LEU A 225 -14.42 6.55 9.48
CA LEU A 225 -14.33 7.02 10.87
C LEU A 225 -12.99 7.71 11.17
N LEU A 226 -11.99 7.49 10.34
CA LEU A 226 -10.67 8.12 10.45
C LEU A 226 -10.63 9.46 9.70
N GLY A 227 -11.67 9.76 8.88
CA GLY A 227 -11.77 10.94 8.03
C GLY A 227 -10.98 10.75 6.75
N GLU A 228 -9.70 10.94 6.83
CA GLU A 228 -8.73 10.81 5.75
C GLU A 228 -7.70 9.74 6.07
N ILE A 229 -7.25 9.01 5.05
CA ILE A 229 -6.18 8.01 5.16
C ILE A 229 -5.24 8.13 3.96
N SER A 230 -3.97 7.76 4.12
CA SER A 230 -3.05 7.74 2.99
C SER A 230 -3.38 6.62 2.01
N PHE A 231 -3.08 6.84 0.72
CA PHE A 231 -3.20 5.79 -0.31
C PHE A 231 -2.35 4.56 0.02
N ILE A 232 -1.22 4.76 0.71
CA ILE A 232 -0.35 3.67 1.18
C ILE A 232 -1.10 2.79 2.17
N SER A 233 -1.78 3.42 3.15
CA SER A 233 -2.55 2.70 4.17
C SER A 233 -3.75 1.97 3.58
N ASP A 234 -4.51 2.60 2.68
CA ASP A 234 -5.66 1.94 2.01
C ASP A 234 -5.20 0.74 1.20
N SER A 235 -4.09 0.90 0.46
CA SER A 235 -3.55 -0.13 -0.43
C SER A 235 -2.98 -1.34 0.33
N ILE A 236 -2.19 -1.11 1.37
CA ILE A 236 -1.46 -2.16 2.09
C ILE A 236 -2.34 -2.84 3.14
N ALA A 237 -3.31 -2.13 3.74
CA ALA A 237 -4.07 -2.62 4.87
C ALA A 237 -4.79 -3.94 4.60
N VAL A 238 -5.41 -4.10 3.44
CA VAL A 238 -6.15 -5.33 3.09
C VAL A 238 -5.20 -6.52 2.95
N VAL A 239 -4.06 -6.35 2.29
CA VAL A 239 -3.07 -7.42 2.07
C VAL A 239 -2.47 -7.88 3.39
N LEU A 240 -2.02 -6.92 4.23
CA LEU A 240 -1.47 -7.24 5.56
C LEU A 240 -2.52 -7.83 6.49
N GLN A 241 -3.75 -7.31 6.46
CA GLN A 241 -4.86 -7.86 7.24
C GLN A 241 -5.10 -9.34 6.90
N LEU A 242 -5.16 -9.67 5.61
CA LEU A 242 -5.36 -11.06 5.17
C LEU A 242 -4.19 -11.95 5.61
N ALA A 243 -2.96 -11.48 5.46
CA ALA A 243 -1.77 -12.23 5.87
C ALA A 243 -1.75 -12.54 7.38
N LEU A 244 -2.09 -11.55 8.21
CA LEU A 244 -2.13 -11.71 9.68
C LEU A 244 -3.34 -12.53 10.16
N ALA A 245 -4.48 -12.41 9.48
CA ALA A 245 -5.71 -13.13 9.85
C ALA A 245 -5.61 -14.64 9.67
N ILE A 246 -4.82 -15.10 8.69
CA ILE A 246 -4.63 -16.53 8.40
C ILE A 246 -4.14 -17.29 9.62
N ASP A 247 -3.12 -16.80 10.29
CA ASP A 247 -2.50 -17.48 11.42
C ASP A 247 -3.50 -17.69 12.57
N TYR A 248 -4.30 -16.67 12.87
CA TYR A 248 -5.31 -16.74 13.93
C TYR A 248 -6.43 -17.74 13.58
N ALA A 249 -6.89 -17.71 12.35
CA ALA A 249 -7.97 -18.57 11.89
C ALA A 249 -7.53 -20.05 11.79
N ILE A 250 -6.31 -20.33 11.33
CA ILE A 250 -5.77 -21.69 11.27
C ILE A 250 -5.65 -22.30 12.67
N ILE A 251 -5.22 -21.55 13.68
CA ILE A 251 -5.15 -22.02 15.07
C ILE A 251 -6.54 -22.49 15.53
N LEU A 252 -7.58 -21.68 15.32
CA LEU A 252 -8.94 -22.05 15.70
C LEU A 252 -9.47 -23.27 14.92
N CYS A 253 -9.21 -23.34 13.60
CA CYS A 253 -9.56 -24.51 12.77
C CYS A 253 -8.92 -25.81 13.29
N HIS A 254 -7.63 -25.77 13.56
CA HIS A 254 -6.92 -26.94 14.06
C HIS A 254 -7.44 -27.39 15.41
N ARG A 255 -7.69 -26.45 16.35
CA ARG A 255 -8.30 -26.76 17.64
C ARG A 255 -9.71 -27.35 17.48
N PHE A 256 -10.51 -26.79 16.58
CA PHE A 256 -11.83 -27.34 16.30
C PHE A 256 -11.77 -28.76 15.73
N SER A 257 -10.88 -29.03 14.79
CA SER A 257 -10.69 -30.37 14.20
C SER A 257 -10.24 -31.38 15.25
N GLU A 258 -9.33 -30.99 16.17
CA GLU A 258 -8.86 -31.85 17.28
C GLU A 258 -10.01 -32.18 18.27
N GLU A 259 -10.78 -31.18 18.72
CA GLU A 259 -11.87 -31.39 19.68
C GLU A 259 -13.05 -32.16 19.07
N LYS A 260 -13.24 -32.05 17.76
CA LYS A 260 -14.32 -32.72 17.03
C LYS A 260 -14.13 -34.22 16.90
N GLU A 261 -12.88 -34.74 17.05
CA GLU A 261 -12.63 -36.20 17.07
C GLU A 261 -13.35 -36.88 18.24
N THR A 262 -13.59 -36.17 19.35
CA THR A 262 -14.12 -36.70 20.60
C THR A 262 -15.44 -36.13 21.06
N ALA A 263 -15.89 -35.02 20.46
CA ALA A 263 -17.08 -34.29 20.89
C ALA A 263 -18.01 -33.91 19.72
N ASP A 264 -19.27 -33.66 20.02
CA ASP A 264 -20.24 -33.11 19.05
C ASP A 264 -19.80 -31.71 18.55
N PRO A 265 -20.21 -31.28 17.36
CA PRO A 265 -19.73 -30.03 16.77
C PRO A 265 -19.88 -28.77 17.65
N ARG A 266 -20.97 -28.70 18.44
CA ARG A 266 -21.19 -27.56 19.35
C ARG A 266 -20.18 -27.58 20.52
N THR A 267 -20.03 -28.72 21.19
CA THR A 267 -19.10 -28.87 22.30
C THR A 267 -17.65 -28.71 21.83
N ALA A 268 -17.30 -29.30 20.69
CA ALA A 268 -16.00 -29.16 20.07
C ALA A 268 -15.68 -27.68 19.77
N CYS A 269 -16.65 -26.91 19.24
CA CYS A 269 -16.47 -25.50 18.95
C CYS A 269 -16.26 -24.66 20.22
N ILE A 270 -17.01 -24.94 21.30
CA ILE A 270 -16.86 -24.25 22.59
C ILE A 270 -15.47 -24.52 23.19
N LEU A 271 -15.05 -25.79 23.19
CA LEU A 271 -13.74 -26.18 23.73
C LEU A 271 -12.59 -25.58 22.90
N ALA A 272 -12.67 -25.69 21.58
CA ALA A 272 -11.70 -25.10 20.66
C ALA A 272 -11.56 -23.60 20.87
N LEU A 273 -12.66 -22.86 20.89
CA LEU A 273 -12.66 -21.42 21.07
C LEU A 273 -12.12 -21.02 22.44
N SER A 274 -12.51 -21.73 23.52
CA SER A 274 -12.03 -21.46 24.88
C SER A 274 -10.51 -21.62 25.04
N LYS A 275 -9.90 -22.54 24.27
CA LYS A 275 -8.45 -22.77 24.23
C LYS A 275 -7.74 -21.80 23.28
N ALA A 276 -8.36 -21.47 22.15
CA ALA A 276 -7.79 -20.61 21.14
C ALA A 276 -7.76 -19.11 21.56
N ILE A 277 -8.76 -18.63 22.29
CA ILE A 277 -8.82 -17.22 22.71
C ILE A 277 -7.53 -16.77 23.42
N PRO A 278 -7.05 -17.39 24.50
CA PRO A 278 -5.82 -16.94 25.17
C PRO A 278 -4.58 -17.05 24.27
N GLU A 279 -4.48 -18.09 23.45
CA GLU A 279 -3.36 -18.34 22.55
C GLU A 279 -3.28 -17.26 21.44
N ILE A 280 -4.38 -17.02 20.75
CA ILE A 280 -4.49 -16.01 19.71
C ILE A 280 -4.33 -14.60 20.28
N SER A 281 -4.96 -14.30 21.42
CA SER A 281 -4.89 -12.97 22.05
C SER A 281 -3.45 -12.63 22.47
N SER A 282 -2.69 -13.59 22.96
CA SER A 282 -1.29 -13.39 23.32
C SER A 282 -0.42 -13.05 22.09
N SER A 283 -0.58 -13.78 21.01
CA SER A 283 0.13 -13.51 19.74
C SER A 283 -0.26 -12.15 19.17
N CYS A 284 -1.56 -11.86 19.15
CA CYS A 284 -2.08 -10.59 18.65
C CYS A 284 -1.54 -9.37 19.42
N LEU A 285 -1.43 -9.47 20.75
CA LEU A 285 -0.93 -8.37 21.56
C LEU A 285 0.48 -7.94 21.13
N THR A 286 1.32 -8.91 20.78
CA THR A 286 2.67 -8.63 20.26
C THR A 286 2.61 -7.87 18.92
N THR A 287 1.73 -8.30 18.01
CA THR A 287 1.51 -7.63 16.71
C THR A 287 0.98 -6.21 16.91
N LEU A 288 -0.04 -6.05 17.77
CA LEU A 288 -0.61 -4.74 18.09
C LEU A 288 0.42 -3.80 18.74
N ALA A 289 1.28 -4.31 19.61
CA ALA A 289 2.36 -3.53 20.20
C ALA A 289 3.38 -3.05 19.16
N GLY A 290 3.72 -3.90 18.20
CA GLY A 290 4.60 -3.54 17.07
C GLY A 290 3.98 -2.47 16.17
N LEU A 291 2.70 -2.60 15.83
CA LEU A 291 1.96 -1.61 15.04
C LEU A 291 1.77 -0.30 15.82
N ALA A 292 1.52 -0.36 17.12
CA ALA A 292 1.44 0.83 17.97
C ALA A 292 2.79 1.56 18.06
N ALA A 293 3.92 0.86 17.99
CA ALA A 293 5.23 1.50 17.94
C ALA A 293 5.42 2.35 16.69
N MET A 294 4.80 2.00 15.56
CA MET A 294 4.84 2.81 14.32
C MET A 294 4.17 4.18 14.51
N MET A 295 3.18 4.29 15.41
CA MET A 295 2.48 5.55 15.67
C MET A 295 3.38 6.62 16.33
N PHE A 296 4.55 6.23 16.83
CA PHE A 296 5.55 7.16 17.40
C PHE A 296 6.58 7.64 16.37
N MET A 297 6.43 7.28 15.10
CA MET A 297 7.26 7.82 14.04
C MET A 297 6.97 9.30 13.84
N GLN A 298 8.02 10.09 13.56
CA GLN A 298 7.87 11.52 13.24
C GLN A 298 7.17 11.72 11.88
N PHE A 299 7.36 10.79 10.94
CA PHE A 299 6.70 10.82 9.65
C PHE A 299 5.25 10.36 9.79
N GLY A 300 4.29 11.22 9.42
CA GLY A 300 2.86 11.04 9.66
C GLY A 300 2.26 9.75 9.09
N ILE A 301 2.83 9.20 8.01
CA ILE A 301 2.43 7.89 7.46
C ILE A 301 2.54 6.77 8.51
N GLY A 302 3.52 6.84 9.43
CA GLY A 302 3.66 5.84 10.48
C GLY A 302 2.45 5.81 11.41
N MET A 303 1.91 6.97 11.77
CA MET A 303 0.69 7.11 12.57
C MET A 303 -0.53 6.59 11.81
N ASP A 304 -0.73 7.03 10.57
CA ASP A 304 -1.85 6.65 9.72
C ASP A 304 -1.89 5.13 9.49
N LEU A 305 -0.78 4.55 9.01
CA LEU A 305 -0.64 3.12 8.78
C LEU A 305 -0.82 2.32 10.08
N GLY A 306 -0.25 2.79 11.19
CA GLY A 306 -0.38 2.16 12.50
C GLY A 306 -1.84 2.04 12.93
N VAL A 307 -2.62 3.11 12.85
CA VAL A 307 -4.04 3.14 13.25
C VAL A 307 -4.88 2.23 12.34
N VAL A 308 -4.72 2.34 11.02
CA VAL A 308 -5.47 1.54 10.04
C VAL A 308 -5.19 0.04 10.22
N LEU A 309 -3.93 -0.34 10.43
CA LEU A 309 -3.54 -1.74 10.61
C LEU A 309 -3.96 -2.30 11.98
N ILE A 310 -3.86 -1.54 13.07
CA ILE A 310 -4.38 -1.95 14.38
C ILE A 310 -5.87 -2.25 14.27
N LYS A 311 -6.65 -1.37 13.66
CA LYS A 311 -8.07 -1.57 13.40
C LYS A 311 -8.32 -2.82 12.56
N ALA A 312 -7.53 -3.05 11.51
CA ALA A 312 -7.62 -4.22 10.64
C ALA A 312 -7.39 -5.53 11.40
N VAL A 313 -6.36 -5.58 12.26
CA VAL A 313 -6.07 -6.75 13.12
C VAL A 313 -7.19 -7.00 14.12
N LEU A 314 -7.73 -5.95 14.75
CA LEU A 314 -8.84 -6.06 15.70
C LEU A 314 -10.10 -6.62 15.02
N PHE A 315 -10.47 -6.16 13.82
CA PHE A 315 -11.58 -6.73 13.05
C PHE A 315 -11.32 -8.19 12.66
N SER A 316 -10.09 -8.55 12.33
CA SER A 316 -9.73 -9.92 12.00
C SER A 316 -9.94 -10.86 13.19
N ILE A 317 -9.44 -10.49 14.36
CA ILE A 317 -9.60 -11.30 15.58
C ILE A 317 -11.05 -11.36 16.02
N LEU A 318 -11.76 -10.23 15.98
CA LEU A 318 -13.18 -10.19 16.27
C LEU A 318 -13.96 -11.16 15.37
N SER A 319 -13.64 -11.18 14.06
CA SER A 319 -14.26 -12.10 13.11
C SER A 319 -13.90 -13.55 13.37
N VAL A 320 -12.64 -13.84 13.71
CA VAL A 320 -12.21 -15.20 14.07
C VAL A 320 -12.90 -15.68 15.35
N PHE A 321 -13.10 -14.83 16.35
CA PHE A 321 -13.74 -15.26 17.60
C PHE A 321 -15.26 -15.33 17.50
N THR A 322 -15.91 -14.48 16.71
CA THR A 322 -17.39 -14.35 16.76
C THR A 322 -18.09 -14.90 15.52
N LEU A 323 -17.56 -14.69 14.32
CA LEU A 323 -18.16 -15.17 13.07
C LEU A 323 -17.75 -16.62 12.77
N MET A 324 -16.45 -16.90 12.83
CA MET A 324 -15.88 -18.18 12.41
C MET A 324 -16.43 -19.39 13.18
N PRO A 325 -16.68 -19.37 14.49
CA PRO A 325 -17.32 -20.49 15.21
C PRO A 325 -18.68 -20.87 14.64
N GLY A 326 -19.49 -19.87 14.28
CA GLY A 326 -20.76 -20.08 13.60
C GLY A 326 -20.61 -20.73 12.24
N LEU A 327 -19.64 -20.27 11.46
CA LEU A 327 -19.33 -20.84 10.13
C LEU A 327 -18.79 -22.29 10.24
N LEU A 328 -17.91 -22.58 11.20
CA LEU A 328 -17.41 -23.94 11.47
C LEU A 328 -18.55 -24.91 11.78
N MET A 329 -19.55 -24.47 12.56
CA MET A 329 -20.74 -25.28 12.82
C MET A 329 -21.62 -25.44 11.58
N LEU A 330 -21.81 -24.38 10.80
CA LEU A 330 -22.61 -24.41 9.56
C LEU A 330 -22.00 -25.38 8.54
N PHE A 331 -20.70 -25.30 8.36
CA PHE A 331 -19.94 -26.13 7.41
C PHE A 331 -19.45 -27.47 8.00
N SER A 332 -19.83 -27.82 9.26
CA SER A 332 -19.33 -29.02 9.95
C SER A 332 -19.51 -30.31 9.15
N LYS A 333 -20.67 -30.47 8.47
CA LYS A 333 -20.96 -31.62 7.60
C LYS A 333 -20.06 -31.69 6.36
N LEU A 334 -19.71 -30.52 5.80
CA LEU A 334 -18.81 -30.42 4.65
C LEU A 334 -17.39 -30.77 5.07
N ILE A 335 -16.95 -30.26 6.22
CA ILE A 335 -15.66 -30.55 6.82
C ILE A 335 -15.50 -32.06 7.05
N GLU A 336 -16.53 -32.74 7.54
CA GLU A 336 -16.52 -34.21 7.74
C GLU A 336 -16.43 -35.00 6.43
N ARG A 337 -17.06 -34.50 5.37
CA ARG A 337 -17.13 -35.22 4.08
C ARG A 337 -15.91 -35.02 3.18
N THR A 338 -15.06 -34.06 3.48
CA THR A 338 -13.94 -33.64 2.61
C THR A 338 -12.57 -33.74 3.27
N PRO A 339 -12.24 -34.80 4.04
CA PRO A 339 -10.91 -34.94 4.58
C PRO A 339 -9.91 -35.23 3.46
N HIS A 340 -8.72 -34.65 3.55
CA HIS A 340 -7.61 -34.99 2.68
C HIS A 340 -6.34 -35.26 3.47
N LYS A 341 -5.40 -35.94 2.85
CA LYS A 341 -4.09 -36.16 3.48
C LYS A 341 -3.35 -34.84 3.60
N SER A 342 -2.74 -34.58 4.76
CA SER A 342 -1.88 -33.42 4.94
C SER A 342 -0.78 -33.42 3.88
N PHE A 343 -0.65 -32.32 3.16
CA PHE A 343 0.46 -32.11 2.21
C PHE A 343 1.77 -31.85 2.94
N ILE A 344 1.70 -31.43 4.21
CA ILE A 344 2.88 -31.21 5.04
C ILE A 344 3.33 -32.57 5.62
N PRO A 345 4.51 -33.10 5.23
CA PRO A 345 5.00 -34.36 5.74
C PRO A 345 5.33 -34.26 7.24
N LYS A 346 5.23 -35.41 7.97
CA LYS A 346 5.67 -35.45 9.36
C LYS A 346 7.18 -35.29 9.43
N ILE A 347 7.67 -34.13 9.83
CA ILE A 347 9.08 -33.72 9.82
C ILE A 347 9.78 -34.17 11.14
N THR A 348 9.67 -35.44 11.51
CA THR A 348 10.26 -35.96 12.76
C THR A 348 11.80 -35.98 12.72
N VAL A 349 12.38 -36.16 11.54
CA VAL A 349 13.85 -36.13 11.34
C VAL A 349 14.36 -34.70 11.53
N TRP A 350 13.67 -33.72 10.97
CA TRP A 350 13.99 -32.29 11.11
C TRP A 350 13.88 -31.84 12.56
N GLY A 351 12.83 -32.27 13.29
CA GLY A 351 12.67 -31.97 14.71
C GLY A 351 13.84 -32.44 15.55
N ARG A 352 14.34 -33.69 15.29
CA ARG A 352 15.54 -34.24 15.96
C ARG A 352 16.81 -33.44 15.62
N PHE A 353 16.96 -33.04 14.36
CA PHE A 353 18.09 -32.20 13.90
C PHE A 353 18.10 -30.87 14.61
N VAL A 354 16.96 -30.15 14.65
CA VAL A 354 16.81 -28.84 15.33
C VAL A 354 17.08 -29.00 16.83
N THR A 355 16.57 -30.06 17.47
CA THR A 355 16.82 -30.34 18.89
C THR A 355 18.30 -30.59 19.19
N SER A 356 19.03 -31.21 18.26
CA SER A 356 20.48 -31.42 18.40
C SER A 356 21.28 -30.10 18.34
N LEU A 357 20.75 -29.10 17.62
CA LEU A 357 21.39 -27.81 17.47
C LEU A 357 21.01 -26.78 18.55
N LYS A 358 20.22 -27.17 19.56
CA LYS A 358 19.67 -26.26 20.58
C LYS A 358 20.70 -25.38 21.32
N TYR A 359 21.94 -25.81 21.41
CA TYR A 359 23.03 -25.06 22.07
C TYR A 359 23.86 -24.23 21.07
N ILE A 360 23.84 -24.55 19.78
CA ILE A 360 24.59 -23.88 18.73
C ILE A 360 23.74 -22.74 18.12
N THR A 361 22.45 -22.98 17.96
CA THR A 361 21.54 -22.01 17.33
C THR A 361 21.46 -20.66 18.06
N PRO A 362 21.32 -20.57 19.42
CA PRO A 362 21.24 -19.28 20.10
C PRO A 362 22.47 -18.38 19.90
N PRO A 363 23.73 -18.86 20.13
CA PRO A 363 24.89 -18.00 19.89
C PRO A 363 25.08 -17.62 18.42
N LEU A 364 24.77 -18.55 17.49
CA LEU A 364 24.80 -18.25 16.05
C LEU A 364 23.79 -17.16 15.69
N PHE A 365 22.57 -17.21 16.27
CA PHE A 365 21.56 -16.20 16.08
C PHE A 365 22.00 -14.82 16.61
N VAL A 366 22.61 -14.77 17.79
CA VAL A 366 23.15 -13.52 18.36
C VAL A 366 24.22 -12.92 17.45
N ILE A 367 25.13 -13.75 16.93
CA ILE A 367 26.19 -13.28 16.00
C ILE A 367 25.55 -12.76 14.70
N ALA A 368 24.60 -13.51 14.13
CA ALA A 368 23.88 -13.09 12.92
C ALA A 368 23.09 -11.79 13.13
N PHE A 369 22.45 -11.65 14.29
CA PHE A 369 21.73 -10.43 14.67
C PHE A 369 22.66 -9.22 14.80
N ALA A 370 23.80 -9.39 15.49
CA ALA A 370 24.80 -8.32 15.64
C ALA A 370 25.38 -7.91 14.27
N ALA A 371 25.68 -8.90 13.41
CA ALA A 371 26.15 -8.62 12.05
C ALA A 371 25.07 -7.89 11.21
N ALA A 372 23.82 -8.29 11.29
CA ALA A 372 22.71 -7.65 10.61
C ALA A 372 22.50 -6.20 11.10
N ALA A 373 22.56 -5.97 12.41
CA ALA A 373 22.45 -4.64 13.00
C ALA A 373 23.60 -3.71 12.55
N TYR A 374 24.83 -4.24 12.50
CA TYR A 374 25.97 -3.49 11.97
C TYR A 374 25.81 -3.12 10.49
N LEU A 375 25.39 -4.09 9.66
CA LEU A 375 25.15 -3.86 8.23
C LEU A 375 23.98 -2.88 7.98
N ALA A 376 22.92 -2.98 8.78
CA ALA A 376 21.78 -2.05 8.69
C ALA A 376 22.18 -0.60 9.00
N GLY A 377 23.07 -0.39 9.99
CA GLY A 377 23.61 0.94 10.32
C GLY A 377 24.48 1.56 9.22
N ASN A 378 25.03 0.74 8.32
CA ASN A 378 25.84 1.19 7.18
C ASN A 378 25.07 1.20 5.85
N CYS A 379 23.76 0.93 5.87
CA CYS A 379 22.96 0.97 4.65
C CYS A 379 22.74 2.42 4.22
N PRO A 380 23.08 2.81 2.97
CA PRO A 380 22.77 4.13 2.47
C PRO A 380 21.26 4.28 2.31
N TYR A 381 20.72 5.36 2.85
CA TYR A 381 19.33 5.72 2.62
C TYR A 381 19.19 6.42 1.27
N SER A 382 18.22 6.01 0.49
CA SER A 382 17.88 6.61 -0.80
C SER A 382 16.59 7.39 -0.62
N TYR A 383 16.62 8.69 -0.88
CA TYR A 383 15.45 9.56 -0.81
C TYR A 383 14.91 9.83 -2.21
N GLY A 384 13.60 9.78 -2.35
CA GLY A 384 12.87 10.11 -3.56
C GLY A 384 12.44 8.88 -4.37
N THR A 385 11.31 9.05 -5.02
CA THR A 385 10.68 8.04 -5.90
C THR A 385 11.55 7.68 -7.11
N ASN A 386 12.45 8.58 -7.51
CA ASN A 386 13.32 8.43 -8.68
C ASN A 386 14.46 7.41 -8.52
N THR A 387 14.74 6.99 -7.30
CA THR A 387 15.81 6.02 -6.99
C THR A 387 15.32 4.58 -6.95
N VAL A 388 14.02 4.35 -6.90
CA VAL A 388 13.43 3.02 -6.97
C VAL A 388 13.36 2.59 -8.43
N LYS A 389 14.37 1.85 -8.88
CA LYS A 389 14.36 1.24 -10.22
C LYS A 389 13.31 0.14 -10.27
N THR A 390 12.17 0.42 -10.90
CA THR A 390 11.16 -0.59 -11.20
C THR A 390 11.54 -1.35 -12.48
N GLU A 391 11.33 -2.68 -12.49
CA GLU A 391 11.61 -3.50 -13.70
C GLU A 391 10.66 -3.17 -14.87
N LYS A 392 9.45 -2.66 -14.58
CA LYS A 392 8.49 -2.20 -15.58
C LYS A 392 8.42 -0.68 -15.54
N LYS A 393 9.20 -0.04 -16.40
CA LYS A 393 9.13 1.40 -16.62
C LYS A 393 7.86 1.75 -17.39
N ASN A 394 7.19 2.82 -16.98
CA ASN A 394 6.09 3.40 -17.74
C ASN A 394 6.60 4.30 -18.87
N GLU A 395 5.68 4.80 -19.68
CA GLU A 395 6.02 5.71 -20.79
C GLU A 395 6.69 6.98 -20.27
N THR A 396 6.22 7.57 -19.16
CA THR A 396 6.81 8.77 -18.55
C THR A 396 8.18 8.51 -17.95
N GLU A 397 8.40 7.36 -17.28
CA GLU A 397 9.71 6.97 -16.77
C GLU A 397 10.70 6.72 -17.91
N ILE A 398 10.26 6.08 -19.01
CA ILE A 398 11.07 5.89 -20.21
C ILE A 398 11.40 7.24 -20.85
N ALA A 399 10.39 8.12 -20.98
CA ALA A 399 10.58 9.46 -21.52
C ALA A 399 11.54 10.28 -20.67
N ARG A 400 11.39 10.24 -19.35
CA ARG A 400 12.31 10.89 -18.42
C ARG A 400 13.74 10.36 -18.55
N GLU A 401 13.90 9.03 -18.64
CA GLU A 401 15.23 8.43 -18.82
C GLU A 401 15.85 8.85 -20.15
N ASN A 402 15.06 8.92 -21.24
CA ASN A 402 15.51 9.41 -22.52
C ASN A 402 15.98 10.86 -22.42
N ILE A 403 15.21 11.73 -21.77
CA ILE A 403 15.56 13.14 -21.54
C ILE A 403 16.86 13.23 -20.72
N VAL A 404 16.96 12.48 -19.62
CA VAL A 404 18.14 12.48 -18.73
C VAL A 404 19.39 11.96 -19.48
N ASN A 405 19.25 10.99 -20.36
CA ASN A 405 20.37 10.44 -21.13
C ASN A 405 20.95 11.45 -22.12
N VAL A 406 20.15 12.37 -22.67
CA VAL A 406 20.58 13.39 -23.64
C VAL A 406 21.01 14.68 -22.93
N PHE A 407 20.15 15.20 -22.05
CA PHE A 407 20.30 16.53 -21.45
C PHE A 407 20.82 16.51 -19.98
N GLY A 408 21.02 15.30 -19.42
CA GLY A 408 21.42 15.14 -18.02
C GLY A 408 20.26 15.27 -17.02
N SER A 409 20.57 15.04 -15.75
CA SER A 409 19.61 15.24 -14.67
C SER A 409 19.58 16.69 -14.23
N GLN A 410 18.47 17.37 -14.42
CA GLN A 410 18.24 18.69 -13.81
C GLN A 410 17.44 18.51 -12.52
N ASN A 411 17.97 19.04 -11.43
CA ASN A 411 17.26 19.12 -10.15
C ASN A 411 16.75 20.56 -10.01
N THR A 412 15.44 20.71 -10.11
CA THR A 412 14.79 22.00 -9.89
C THR A 412 14.72 22.27 -8.39
N LEU A 413 15.22 23.41 -7.94
CA LEU A 413 15.15 23.88 -6.56
C LEU A 413 14.36 25.19 -6.54
N ALA A 414 13.26 25.25 -5.80
CA ALA A 414 12.54 26.48 -5.55
C ALA A 414 13.04 27.09 -4.22
N VAL A 415 13.46 28.34 -4.27
CA VAL A 415 13.89 29.11 -3.10
C VAL A 415 12.87 30.20 -2.86
N VAL A 416 12.14 30.14 -1.74
CA VAL A 416 11.20 31.16 -1.34
C VAL A 416 11.89 32.15 -0.43
N VAL A 417 11.87 33.43 -0.79
CA VAL A 417 12.50 34.53 -0.04
C VAL A 417 11.46 35.58 0.34
N PRO A 418 11.53 36.15 1.57
CA PRO A 418 10.63 37.24 1.95
C PRO A 418 10.78 38.45 1.04
N ALA A 419 9.67 39.01 0.60
CA ALA A 419 9.60 40.16 -0.34
C ALA A 419 10.01 41.51 0.28
N GLY A 420 10.88 41.56 1.23
CA GLY A 420 11.32 42.79 1.90
C GLY A 420 12.81 42.80 2.18
N GLY A 421 13.55 43.63 1.41
CA GLY A 421 14.94 43.91 1.69
C GLY A 421 15.96 43.41 0.67
N TYR A 422 15.53 43.00 -0.48
CA TYR A 422 16.38 42.62 -1.63
C TYR A 422 16.17 43.61 -2.82
N GLU A 423 16.18 44.94 -2.51
CA GLU A 423 16.36 45.99 -3.52
C GLU A 423 17.84 46.22 -3.80
#